data_9d40a25dd32b8f9a7d34574766790b29
#
_entry.id   9d40a25dd32b8f9a7d34574766790b29
#
_cell.length_a   1.000
_cell.length_b   1.000
_cell.length_c   1.000
_cell.angle_alpha   90.00
_cell.angle_beta   90.00
_cell.angle_gamma   90.00
#
_symmetry.space_group_name_H-M   'P 1'
#
loop_
_entity.id
_entity.type
_entity.pdbx_description
1 polymer ?
#
loop_
_entity_poly.entity_id
_entity_poly.type
_entity_poly.pdbx_seq_one_letter_code
_entity_poly.pdbx_strand_id
1 'polypeptide(L)'
;MKSIYDFEAKSIQGEAIPFSNFSDKVLLLVNTASQCGFTPQFKGLENLHKTLSPKGLVVLGFPCNQFGSQDPGSNADIETFCQSNYGVSFQMMEKIDVNGNSAHPLYAWLKEEAPGILGSEGIKWNFTKFLVGRNGQVVKRYAPQDSPESIAKDIATALEKT
;
A
#
# COMPACT_ATOMS: atom_id res chain seq x y z
N MET A 1 19.50 7.30 9.65
CA MET A 1 18.09 7.64 9.45
C MET A 1 17.39 6.51 8.75
N LYS A 2 16.27 6.04 9.29
CA LYS A 2 15.52 4.96 8.65
C LYS A 2 14.87 5.41 7.37
N SER A 3 14.80 4.52 6.40
CA SER A 3 14.03 4.67 5.18
C SER A 3 13.27 3.37 4.92
N ILE A 4 12.43 3.38 3.90
CA ILE A 4 11.69 2.16 3.54
C ILE A 4 12.64 1.03 3.17
N TYR A 5 13.85 1.35 2.71
CA TYR A 5 14.83 0.34 2.28
C TYR A 5 15.39 -0.50 3.43
N ASP A 6 15.12 -0.12 4.68
CA ASP A 6 15.51 -0.90 5.86
C ASP A 6 14.53 -2.03 6.18
N PHE A 7 13.45 -2.16 5.42
CA PHE A 7 12.39 -3.12 5.69
C PHE A 7 12.28 -4.16 4.58
N GLU A 8 11.63 -5.27 4.91
CA GLU A 8 11.21 -6.27 3.93
C GLU A 8 9.84 -6.82 4.31
N ALA A 9 9.15 -7.39 3.33
CA ALA A 9 7.88 -8.07 3.55
C ALA A 9 7.79 -9.24 2.59
N LYS A 10 6.81 -10.12 2.79
CA LYS A 10 6.62 -11.26 1.90
C LYS A 10 5.58 -10.95 0.84
N SER A 11 5.81 -11.41 -0.37
CA SER A 11 4.80 -11.37 -1.42
C SER A 11 3.62 -12.24 -1.03
N ILE A 12 2.50 -12.08 -1.73
CA ILE A 12 1.31 -12.90 -1.47
C ILE A 12 1.58 -14.39 -1.72
N GLN A 13 2.60 -14.72 -2.51
CA GLN A 13 3.04 -16.10 -2.72
C GLN A 13 4.04 -16.58 -1.64
N GLY A 14 4.42 -15.72 -0.70
CA GLY A 14 5.29 -16.07 0.41
C GLY A 14 6.78 -15.85 0.18
N GLU A 15 7.16 -15.18 -0.90
CA GLU A 15 8.57 -14.86 -1.18
C GLU A 15 9.00 -13.57 -0.49
N ALA A 16 10.18 -13.57 0.14
CA ALA A 16 10.71 -12.39 0.79
C ALA A 16 11.08 -11.32 -0.25
N ILE A 17 10.60 -10.10 -0.05
CA ILE A 17 10.91 -8.95 -0.92
C ILE A 17 11.55 -7.87 -0.04
N PRO A 18 12.86 -7.67 -0.12
CA PRO A 18 13.48 -6.52 0.53
C PRO A 18 13.13 -5.24 -0.23
N PHE A 19 12.75 -4.20 0.50
CA PHE A 19 12.34 -2.95 -0.15
C PHE A 19 13.50 -2.21 -0.81
N SER A 20 14.75 -2.59 -0.51
CA SER A 20 15.91 -2.10 -1.26
C SER A 20 15.82 -2.42 -2.76
N ASN A 21 15.03 -3.45 -3.13
CA ASN A 21 14.77 -3.76 -4.53
C ASN A 21 14.03 -2.63 -5.26
N PHE A 22 13.39 -1.73 -4.52
CA PHE A 22 12.62 -0.62 -5.07
C PHE A 22 13.37 0.71 -5.01
N SER A 23 14.69 0.67 -4.86
CA SER A 23 15.51 1.88 -4.82
C SER A 23 15.22 2.76 -6.04
N ASP A 24 15.10 4.07 -5.80
CA ASP A 24 14.81 5.06 -6.83
C ASP A 24 13.41 4.92 -7.47
N LYS A 25 12.52 4.22 -6.82
CA LYS A 25 11.11 4.12 -7.23
C LYS A 25 10.24 4.94 -6.29
N VAL A 26 9.11 5.41 -6.80
CA VAL A 26 8.05 5.98 -5.96
C VAL A 26 7.12 4.83 -5.58
N LEU A 27 6.79 4.72 -4.29
CA LEU A 27 5.96 3.62 -3.80
C LEU A 27 4.62 4.15 -3.31
N LEU A 28 3.55 3.45 -3.64
CA LEU A 28 2.23 3.67 -3.06
C LEU A 28 1.83 2.40 -2.33
N LEU A 29 1.76 2.48 -1.00
CA LEU A 29 1.41 1.35 -0.14
C LEU A 29 -0.02 1.50 0.34
N VAL A 30 -0.81 0.44 0.21
CA VAL A 30 -2.24 0.46 0.52
C VAL A 30 -2.59 -0.79 1.31
N ASN A 31 -3.28 -0.65 2.44
CA ASN A 31 -3.85 -1.80 3.12
C ASN A 31 -5.22 -2.10 2.48
N THR A 32 -5.38 -3.32 2.00
CA THR A 32 -6.50 -3.67 1.13
C THR A 32 -7.49 -4.65 1.78
N ALA A 33 -8.68 -4.75 1.20
CA ALA A 33 -9.70 -5.68 1.63
C ALA A 33 -10.55 -6.14 0.44
N SER A 34 -11.10 -7.36 0.53
CA SER A 34 -11.92 -7.95 -0.53
C SER A 34 -13.43 -7.72 -0.33
N GLN A 35 -13.87 -7.30 0.86
CA GLN A 35 -15.28 -7.18 1.21
C GLN A 35 -15.68 -5.80 1.74
N CYS A 36 -14.91 -4.77 1.42
CA CYS A 36 -15.13 -3.41 1.89
C CYS A 36 -15.90 -2.58 0.85
N GLY A 37 -16.63 -1.56 1.29
CA GLY A 37 -17.25 -0.61 0.38
C GLY A 37 -16.24 0.13 -0.51
N PHE A 38 -14.98 0.25 -0.08
CA PHE A 38 -13.91 0.86 -0.87
C PHE A 38 -13.17 -0.15 -1.77
N THR A 39 -13.50 -1.44 -1.72
CA THR A 39 -12.84 -2.47 -2.54
C THR A 39 -12.78 -2.12 -4.03
N PRO A 40 -13.80 -1.45 -4.63
CA PRO A 40 -13.68 -1.01 -6.03
C PRO A 40 -12.49 -0.10 -6.33
N GLN A 41 -11.82 0.48 -5.32
CA GLN A 41 -10.60 1.24 -5.54
C GLN A 41 -9.46 0.41 -6.14
N PHE A 42 -9.52 -0.93 -6.08
CA PHE A 42 -8.57 -1.77 -6.81
C PHE A 42 -8.48 -1.39 -8.29
N LYS A 43 -9.60 -1.00 -8.88
CA LYS A 43 -9.62 -0.60 -10.30
C LYS A 43 -8.73 0.63 -10.54
N GLY A 44 -8.88 1.66 -9.69
CA GLY A 44 -8.08 2.87 -9.80
C GLY A 44 -6.61 2.62 -9.50
N LEU A 45 -6.32 1.76 -8.51
CA LEU A 45 -4.94 1.37 -8.20
C LEU A 45 -4.28 0.65 -9.37
N GLU A 46 -5.01 -0.24 -10.03
CA GLU A 46 -4.50 -0.94 -11.21
C GLU A 46 -4.25 0.02 -12.37
N ASN A 47 -5.14 1.01 -12.56
CA ASN A 47 -4.95 2.05 -13.57
C ASN A 47 -3.68 2.88 -13.31
N LEU A 48 -3.43 3.26 -12.05
CA LEU A 48 -2.20 3.97 -11.69
C LEU A 48 -0.97 3.11 -12.00
N HIS A 49 -1.04 1.84 -11.65
CA HIS A 49 0.06 0.90 -11.93
C HIS A 49 0.35 0.83 -13.43
N LYS A 50 -0.67 0.59 -14.24
CA LYS A 50 -0.49 0.46 -15.70
C LYS A 50 0.06 1.74 -16.33
N THR A 51 -0.42 2.89 -15.87
CA THR A 51 -0.08 4.18 -16.46
C THR A 51 1.29 4.68 -16.00
N LEU A 52 1.62 4.48 -14.73
CA LEU A 52 2.78 5.14 -14.12
C LEU A 52 3.92 4.19 -13.76
N SER A 53 3.74 2.86 -13.82
CA SER A 53 4.86 1.96 -13.56
C SER A 53 6.01 2.15 -14.56
N PRO A 54 5.78 2.45 -15.85
CA PRO A 54 6.89 2.77 -16.76
C PRO A 54 7.68 4.00 -16.33
N LYS A 55 7.08 4.88 -15.52
CA LYS A 55 7.74 6.10 -15.02
C LYS A 55 8.39 5.92 -13.66
N GLY A 56 8.24 4.75 -13.04
CA GLY A 56 8.89 4.44 -11.78
C GLY A 56 7.96 4.28 -10.58
N LEU A 57 6.64 4.19 -10.77
CA LEU A 57 5.71 3.91 -9.67
C LEU A 57 5.64 2.42 -9.41
N VAL A 58 5.67 2.04 -8.13
CA VAL A 58 5.37 0.69 -7.66
C VAL A 58 4.19 0.77 -6.71
N VAL A 59 3.10 0.08 -7.01
CA VAL A 59 1.94 -0.04 -6.12
C VAL A 59 2.07 -1.34 -5.36
N LEU A 60 1.93 -1.27 -4.03
CA LEU A 60 2.06 -2.43 -3.14
C LEU A 60 0.77 -2.56 -2.32
N GLY A 61 0.03 -3.65 -2.52
CA GLY A 61 -1.20 -3.92 -1.78
C GLY A 61 -0.94 -4.89 -0.64
N PHE A 62 -1.33 -4.51 0.57
CA PHE A 62 -1.20 -5.33 1.78
C PHE A 62 -2.57 -5.71 2.30
N PRO A 63 -3.04 -6.95 2.06
CA PRO A 63 -4.31 -7.39 2.63
C PRO A 63 -4.28 -7.31 4.15
N CYS A 64 -5.39 -6.89 4.75
CA CYS A 64 -5.49 -6.75 6.20
C CYS A 64 -6.92 -7.06 6.64
N ASN A 65 -7.05 -7.88 7.70
CA ASN A 65 -8.38 -8.31 8.20
C ASN A 65 -8.80 -7.59 9.48
N GLN A 66 -8.08 -6.53 9.88
CA GLN A 66 -8.34 -5.86 11.16
C GLN A 66 -9.53 -4.89 11.14
N PHE A 67 -10.08 -4.58 9.97
CA PHE A 67 -11.15 -3.58 9.84
C PHE A 67 -12.46 -4.26 9.42
N GLY A 68 -13.31 -4.56 10.40
CA GLY A 68 -14.60 -5.19 10.15
C GLY A 68 -14.49 -6.61 9.63
N SER A 69 -13.33 -7.26 9.78
CA SER A 69 -13.08 -8.60 9.25
C SER A 69 -13.42 -8.70 7.74
N GLN A 70 -13.05 -7.68 6.97
CA GLN A 70 -13.42 -7.56 5.56
C GLN A 70 -12.40 -8.16 4.59
N ASP A 71 -11.44 -8.92 5.11
CA ASP A 71 -10.48 -9.64 4.28
C ASP A 71 -10.14 -11.01 4.91
N PRO A 72 -11.17 -11.86 5.12
CA PRO A 72 -10.99 -13.08 5.92
C PRO A 72 -10.32 -14.25 5.20
N GLY A 73 -10.22 -14.19 3.87
CA GLY A 73 -9.67 -15.29 3.09
C GLY A 73 -8.17 -15.52 3.30
N SER A 74 -7.69 -16.67 2.80
CA SER A 74 -6.26 -16.96 2.76
C SER A 74 -5.57 -16.05 1.72
N ASN A 75 -4.22 -16.01 1.75
CA ASN A 75 -3.46 -15.30 0.73
C ASN A 75 -3.82 -15.78 -0.68
N ALA A 76 -3.98 -17.10 -0.87
CA ALA A 76 -4.36 -17.65 -2.18
C ALA A 76 -5.76 -17.20 -2.61
N ASP A 77 -6.73 -17.17 -1.67
CA ASP A 77 -8.09 -16.70 -1.96
C ASP A 77 -8.09 -15.22 -2.34
N ILE A 78 -7.31 -14.41 -1.64
CA ILE A 78 -7.22 -12.96 -1.88
C ILE A 78 -6.58 -12.70 -3.26
N GLU A 79 -5.51 -13.41 -3.58
CA GLU A 79 -4.86 -13.30 -4.88
C GLU A 79 -5.83 -13.62 -6.01
N THR A 80 -6.57 -14.72 -5.88
CA THR A 80 -7.59 -15.11 -6.86
C THR A 80 -8.66 -14.04 -6.99
N PHE A 81 -9.16 -13.52 -5.87
CA PHE A 81 -10.17 -12.46 -5.87
C PHE A 81 -9.69 -11.24 -6.65
N CYS A 82 -8.48 -10.77 -6.36
CA CYS A 82 -7.92 -9.58 -7.01
C CYS A 82 -7.78 -9.75 -8.52
N GLN A 83 -7.27 -10.90 -8.94
CA GLN A 83 -7.09 -11.19 -10.35
C GLN A 83 -8.42 -11.37 -11.09
N SER A 84 -9.36 -12.13 -10.51
CA SER A 84 -10.63 -12.46 -11.15
C SER A 84 -11.57 -11.26 -11.24
N ASN A 85 -11.59 -10.40 -10.23
CA ASN A 85 -12.55 -9.30 -10.17
C ASN A 85 -12.01 -7.97 -10.69
N TYR A 86 -10.71 -7.73 -10.58
CA TYR A 86 -10.11 -6.44 -10.93
C TYR A 86 -8.90 -6.53 -11.84
N GLY A 87 -8.49 -7.73 -12.21
CA GLY A 87 -7.32 -7.92 -13.07
C GLY A 87 -6.05 -7.32 -12.50
N VAL A 88 -5.89 -7.37 -11.17
CA VAL A 88 -4.76 -6.75 -10.48
C VAL A 88 -3.45 -7.35 -10.98
N SER A 89 -2.56 -6.49 -11.47
CA SER A 89 -1.22 -6.88 -11.91
C SER A 89 -0.12 -6.20 -11.10
N PHE A 90 -0.46 -5.23 -10.24
CA PHE A 90 0.53 -4.66 -9.32
C PHE A 90 0.86 -5.69 -8.21
N GLN A 91 1.95 -5.44 -7.48
CA GLN A 91 2.44 -6.39 -6.49
C GLN A 91 1.51 -6.47 -5.27
N MET A 92 0.91 -7.63 -5.05
CA MET A 92 0.21 -7.92 -3.80
C MET A 92 1.18 -8.59 -2.82
N MET A 93 1.08 -8.21 -1.56
CA MET A 93 1.88 -8.75 -0.46
C MET A 93 1.02 -9.68 0.39
N GLU A 94 1.64 -10.47 1.27
CA GLU A 94 0.88 -11.34 2.16
C GLU A 94 0.06 -10.53 3.17
N LYS A 95 -1.01 -11.13 3.68
CA LYS A 95 -1.87 -10.49 4.69
C LYS A 95 -1.06 -10.15 5.94
N ILE A 96 -1.24 -8.94 6.46
CA ILE A 96 -0.54 -8.46 7.65
C ILE A 96 -1.51 -7.74 8.59
N ASP A 97 -1.06 -7.49 9.81
CA ASP A 97 -1.69 -6.52 10.70
C ASP A 97 -0.98 -5.18 10.55
N VAL A 98 -1.74 -4.10 10.64
CA VAL A 98 -1.22 -2.73 10.53
C VAL A 98 -1.33 -1.94 11.82
N ASN A 99 -2.12 -2.40 12.78
CA ASN A 99 -2.32 -1.79 14.09
C ASN A 99 -2.05 -2.80 15.20
N GLY A 100 -1.74 -2.29 16.39
CA GLY A 100 -1.56 -3.10 17.59
C GLY A 100 -0.18 -3.71 17.68
N ASN A 101 -0.02 -4.63 18.65
CA ASN A 101 1.28 -5.22 18.96
C ASN A 101 1.82 -6.14 17.85
N SER A 102 0.94 -6.66 17.01
CA SER A 102 1.31 -7.52 15.89
C SER A 102 1.48 -6.78 14.57
N ALA A 103 1.40 -5.44 14.59
CA ALA A 103 1.58 -4.64 13.38
C ALA A 103 2.94 -4.95 12.73
N HIS A 104 2.92 -5.09 11.41
CA HIS A 104 4.15 -5.29 10.65
C HIS A 104 5.10 -4.11 10.90
N PRO A 105 6.41 -4.34 11.11
CA PRO A 105 7.37 -3.26 11.40
C PRO A 105 7.33 -2.13 10.37
N LEU A 106 7.11 -2.44 9.10
CA LEU A 106 6.96 -1.43 8.06
C LEU A 106 5.82 -0.48 8.37
N TYR A 107 4.64 -1.00 8.75
CA TYR A 107 3.49 -0.16 9.05
C TYR A 107 3.66 0.61 10.37
N ALA A 108 4.35 0.04 11.34
CA ALA A 108 4.68 0.77 12.56
C ALA A 108 5.51 2.02 12.21
N TRP A 109 6.49 1.88 11.32
CA TRP A 109 7.31 2.99 10.87
C TRP A 109 6.51 4.00 10.03
N LEU A 110 5.70 3.53 9.08
CA LEU A 110 4.87 4.42 8.24
C LEU A 110 3.96 5.30 9.08
N LYS A 111 3.34 4.74 10.12
CA LYS A 111 2.42 5.48 11.00
C LYS A 111 3.15 6.56 11.80
N GLU A 112 4.37 6.29 12.23
CA GLU A 112 5.19 7.29 12.93
C GLU A 112 5.59 8.43 12.00
N GLU A 113 5.98 8.10 10.76
CA GLU A 113 6.49 9.10 9.80
C GLU A 113 5.38 9.97 9.23
N ALA A 114 4.15 9.46 9.14
CA ALA A 114 3.01 10.21 8.61
C ALA A 114 1.77 9.94 9.44
N PRO A 115 1.61 10.63 10.58
CA PRO A 115 0.39 10.51 11.39
C PRO A 115 -0.84 11.02 10.65
N GLY A 116 -2.00 10.51 11.05
CA GLY A 116 -3.28 10.95 10.50
C GLY A 116 -3.82 12.20 11.18
N ILE A 117 -5.15 12.33 11.17
CA ILE A 117 -5.86 13.48 11.71
C ILE A 117 -5.49 13.70 13.19
N LEU A 118 -5.18 14.93 13.55
CA LEU A 118 -4.86 15.35 14.93
C LEU A 118 -3.69 14.59 15.53
N GLY A 119 -2.74 14.15 14.70
CA GLY A 119 -1.58 13.42 15.17
C GLY A 119 -1.83 11.96 15.52
N SER A 120 -3.01 11.45 15.24
CA SER A 120 -3.38 10.05 15.46
C SER A 120 -2.58 9.14 14.52
N GLU A 121 -1.88 8.14 15.07
CA GLU A 121 -1.02 7.27 14.26
C GLU A 121 -1.76 6.05 13.69
N GLY A 122 -2.74 5.51 14.41
CA GLY A 122 -3.45 4.30 14.00
C GLY A 122 -4.08 4.40 12.61
N ILE A 123 -4.05 3.30 11.88
CA ILE A 123 -4.79 3.18 10.62
C ILE A 123 -6.27 3.08 10.97
N LYS A 124 -7.12 3.88 10.34
CA LYS A 124 -8.53 4.00 10.70
C LYS A 124 -9.43 3.02 9.96
N TRP A 125 -9.07 2.64 8.73
CA TRP A 125 -9.87 1.74 7.93
C TRP A 125 -9.09 1.19 6.74
N ASN A 126 -9.73 0.28 6.00
CA ASN A 126 -9.16 -0.27 4.76
C ASN A 126 -8.91 0.84 3.73
N PHE A 127 -7.98 0.62 2.83
CA PHE A 127 -7.63 1.52 1.73
C PHE A 127 -7.06 2.87 2.19
N THR A 128 -6.40 2.89 3.34
CA THR A 128 -5.48 3.99 3.71
C THR A 128 -4.23 3.84 2.85
N LYS A 129 -3.69 4.95 2.35
CA LYS A 129 -2.54 4.94 1.45
C LYS A 129 -1.39 5.74 2.04
N PHE A 130 -0.16 5.29 1.74
CA PHE A 130 1.06 6.02 2.05
C PHE A 130 1.88 6.18 0.77
N LEU A 131 2.32 7.40 0.51
CA LEU A 131 3.19 7.71 -0.64
C LEU A 131 4.62 7.84 -0.14
N VAL A 132 5.54 7.12 -0.79
CA VAL A 132 6.97 7.13 -0.45
C VAL A 132 7.74 7.61 -1.68
N GLY A 133 8.63 8.59 -1.50
CA GLY A 133 9.41 9.16 -2.58
C GLY A 133 10.59 8.30 -3.00
N ARG A 134 11.27 8.73 -4.06
CA ARG A 134 12.42 8.00 -4.60
C ARG A 134 13.59 7.87 -3.62
N ASN A 135 13.64 8.73 -2.61
CA ASN A 135 14.66 8.67 -1.55
C ASN A 135 14.31 7.72 -0.41
N GLY A 136 13.18 7.02 -0.51
CA GLY A 136 12.75 6.09 0.52
C GLY A 136 12.08 6.73 1.73
N GLN A 137 11.80 8.03 1.69
CA GLN A 137 11.14 8.74 2.79
C GLN A 137 9.66 8.92 2.51
N VAL A 138 8.85 8.88 3.58
CA VAL A 138 7.41 9.03 3.46
C VAL A 138 7.07 10.47 3.10
N VAL A 139 6.27 10.65 2.06
CA VAL A 139 5.82 11.97 1.59
C VAL A 139 4.51 12.35 2.25
N LYS A 140 3.52 11.45 2.24
CA LYS A 140 2.17 11.78 2.70
C LYS A 140 1.34 10.53 2.96
N ARG A 141 0.36 10.67 3.83
CA ARG A 141 -0.67 9.66 4.12
C ARG A 141 -2.01 10.15 3.58
N TYR A 142 -2.79 9.24 3.03
CA TYR A 142 -4.13 9.54 2.48
C TYR A 142 -5.18 8.70 3.16
N ALA A 143 -6.36 9.31 3.36
CA ALA A 143 -7.50 8.65 3.99
C ALA A 143 -8.14 7.60 3.05
N PRO A 144 -8.93 6.67 3.60
CA PRO A 144 -9.61 5.67 2.78
C PRO A 144 -10.44 6.26 1.63
N GLN A 145 -11.16 7.35 1.89
CA GLN A 145 -12.03 7.98 0.90
C GLN A 145 -11.27 8.73 -0.20
N ASP A 146 -9.98 8.98 -0.03
CA ASP A 146 -9.17 9.59 -1.08
C ASP A 146 -8.96 8.57 -2.19
N SER A 147 -9.61 8.78 -3.33
CA SER A 147 -9.55 7.83 -4.43
C SER A 147 -8.15 7.79 -5.06
N PRO A 148 -7.78 6.68 -5.71
CA PRO A 148 -6.50 6.61 -6.42
C PRO A 148 -6.35 7.75 -7.46
N GLU A 149 -7.43 8.12 -8.14
CA GLU A 149 -7.40 9.21 -9.12
C GLU A 149 -7.10 10.55 -8.47
N SER A 150 -7.59 10.78 -7.24
CA SER A 150 -7.40 12.06 -6.55
C SER A 150 -5.96 12.28 -6.09
N ILE A 151 -5.18 11.21 -5.94
CA ILE A 151 -3.78 11.31 -5.50
C ILE A 151 -2.78 11.22 -6.66
N ALA A 152 -3.26 11.03 -7.88
CA ALA A 152 -2.39 10.88 -9.06
C ALA A 152 -1.46 12.07 -9.26
N LYS A 153 -1.91 13.28 -8.96
CA LYS A 153 -1.10 14.50 -9.09
C LYS A 153 0.10 14.49 -8.14
N ASP A 154 -0.10 14.08 -6.89
CA ASP A 154 0.98 14.01 -5.92
C ASP A 154 1.99 12.92 -6.32
N ILE A 155 1.50 11.81 -6.86
CA ILE A 155 2.37 10.75 -7.37
C ILE A 155 3.23 11.28 -8.52
N ALA A 156 2.62 12.00 -9.47
CA ALA A 156 3.36 12.59 -10.60
C ALA A 156 4.44 13.54 -10.12
N THR A 157 4.15 14.36 -9.11
CA THR A 157 5.11 15.29 -8.51
C THR A 157 6.29 14.51 -7.89
N ALA A 158 5.99 13.43 -7.16
CA ALA A 158 7.04 12.60 -6.56
C ALA A 158 7.92 11.93 -7.62
N LEU A 159 7.32 11.50 -8.74
CA LEU A 159 8.05 10.87 -9.84
C LEU A 159 9.02 11.82 -10.53
N GLU A 160 8.72 13.12 -10.55
CA GLU A 160 9.57 14.15 -11.17
C GLU A 160 10.80 14.48 -10.32
N LYS A 161 10.77 14.19 -9.01
CA LYS A 161 11.90 14.46 -8.12
C LYS A 161 12.97 13.40 -8.28
N THR A 162 14.22 13.81 -8.33
CA THR A 162 15.38 12.91 -8.42
C THR A 162 16.13 12.79 -7.10
#